data_d9a35e60d796ebd1dfcbf7562a72faf2
#
_entry.id   d9a35e60d796ebd1dfcbf7562a72faf2
#
_cell.length_a   1.000
_cell.length_b   1.000
_cell.length_c   1.000
_cell.angle_alpha   90.00
_cell.angle_beta   90.00
_cell.angle_gamma   90.00
#
_symmetry.space_group_name_H-M   'P 1'
#
loop_
_entity.id
_entity.type
_entity.pdbx_description
1 polymer ?
#
loop_
_entity_poly.entity_id
_entity_poly.type
_entity_poly.pdbx_seq_one_letter_code
_entity_poly.pdbx_strand_id
1 'polypeptide(L)' 'MKGYYVDGGYMGYVDGRYMLFAGEEDYFEYLEEI' A
#
# COMPACT_ATOMS: atom_id res chain seq x y z
N MET A 1 -6.30 -7.16 3.40
CA MET A 1 -5.25 -6.23 2.98
C MET A 1 -3.92 -6.70 3.50
N LYS A 2 -2.87 -6.45 2.77
CA LYS A 2 -1.59 -7.04 3.08
C LYS A 2 -0.48 -6.03 2.84
N GLY A 3 0.30 -5.75 3.86
CA GLY A 3 1.36 -4.79 3.72
C GLY A 3 2.14 -4.62 5.01
N TYR A 4 3.13 -3.74 4.95
CA TYR A 4 3.98 -3.49 6.11
C TYR A 4 4.63 -2.12 6.00
N TYR A 5 4.99 -1.54 7.14
CA TYR A 5 5.63 -0.22 7.17
C TYR A 5 7.11 -0.32 6.86
N VAL A 6 7.60 0.68 6.15
CA VAL A 6 9.02 0.80 5.84
C VAL A 6 9.45 2.24 6.10
N ASP A 7 10.75 2.51 6.01
CA ASP A 7 11.26 3.85 6.30
C ASP A 7 10.69 4.91 5.39
N GLY A 8 10.39 4.63 4.19
CA GLY A 8 9.90 5.64 3.27
C GLY A 8 8.40 5.69 3.14
N GLY A 9 7.68 4.86 3.89
CA GLY A 9 6.24 4.85 3.79
C GLY A 9 5.65 3.48 4.10
N TYR A 10 4.74 3.04 3.25
CA TYR A 10 4.03 1.79 3.48
C TYR A 10 4.05 0.94 2.21
N MET A 11 4.51 -0.29 2.34
CA MET A 11 4.50 -1.22 1.20
C MET A 11 3.20 -1.99 1.22
N GLY A 12 2.35 -1.74 0.23
CA GLY A 12 1.06 -2.40 0.12
C GLY A 12 1.04 -3.40 -1.02
N TYR A 13 0.41 -4.54 -0.80
CA TYR A 13 0.35 -5.61 -1.79
C TYR A 13 -0.78 -5.35 -2.78
N VAL A 14 -0.45 -5.29 -4.06
CA VAL A 14 -1.42 -5.03 -5.12
C VAL A 14 -1.11 -5.91 -6.32
N ASP A 15 -2.08 -6.74 -6.72
CA ASP A 15 -1.97 -7.52 -7.95
C ASP A 15 -0.69 -8.31 -8.06
N GLY A 16 -0.32 -8.99 -6.99
CA GLY A 16 0.81 -9.90 -7.03
C GLY A 16 2.15 -9.25 -6.75
N ARG A 17 2.18 -7.99 -6.37
CA ARG A 17 3.43 -7.32 -6.05
C ARG A 17 3.21 -6.23 -5.02
N TYR A 18 4.29 -5.80 -4.38
CA TYR A 18 4.24 -4.73 -3.40
C TYR A 18 4.54 -3.39 -4.07
N MET A 19 3.80 -2.36 -3.66
CA MET A 19 4.00 -1.01 -4.15
C MET A 19 4.20 -0.07 -2.97
N LEU A 20 5.02 0.95 -3.14
CA LEU A 20 5.29 1.91 -2.08
C LEU A 20 4.23 3.01 -2.07
N PHE A 21 3.63 3.22 -0.91
CA PHE A 21 2.66 4.29 -0.69
C PHE A 21 3.19 5.23 0.39
N ALA A 22 2.69 6.46 0.39
CA ALA A 22 3.09 7.42 1.40
C ALA A 22 2.69 6.97 2.80
N GLY A 23 1.57 6.26 2.90
CA GLY A 23 1.11 5.74 4.16
C GLY A 23 0.01 4.73 3.96
N GLU A 24 -0.48 4.17 5.06
CA GLU A 24 -1.52 3.16 4.99
C GLU A 24 -2.81 3.70 4.40
N GLU A 25 -3.12 4.95 4.69
CA GLU A 25 -4.34 5.55 4.17
C GLU A 25 -4.33 5.64 2.65
N ASP A 26 -3.17 5.97 2.09
CA ASP A 26 -3.05 6.04 0.64
C ASP A 26 -3.26 4.67 0.01
N TYR A 27 -2.76 3.65 0.67
CA TYR A 27 -2.94 2.28 0.21
C TYR A 27 -4.42 1.90 0.22
N PHE A 28 -5.12 2.23 1.30
CA PHE A 28 -6.56 1.92 1.39
C PHE A 28 -7.36 2.63 0.31
N GLU A 29 -7.06 3.90 0.07
CA GLU A 29 -7.75 4.66 -0.96
C GLU A 29 -7.50 4.06 -2.34
N TYR A 30 -6.27 3.64 -2.58
CA TYR A 30 -5.95 3.02 -3.87
C TYR A 30 -6.79 1.77 -4.08
N LEU A 31 -6.92 0.95 -3.05
CA LEU A 31 -7.71 -0.28 -3.16
C LEU A 31 -9.18 0.01 -3.42
N GLU A 32 -9.70 1.09 -2.85
CA GLU A 32 -11.11 1.42 -3.04
C GLU A 32 -11.42 1.87 -4.45
N GLU A 33 -10.42 2.37 -5.18
CA GLU A 33 -10.65 2.89 -6.52
C GLU A 33 -10.60 1.81 -7.59
N ILE A 34 -10.19 0.64 -7.23
CA ILE A 34 -10.14 -0.45 -8.19
C ILE A 34 -11.14 -1.56 -7.83
#